data_665e323f5d94689a73cb2c31ab2f026c
#
_entry.id   665e323f5d94689a73cb2c31ab2f026c
#
_cell.length_a   1.000
_cell.length_b   1.000
_cell.length_c   1.000
_cell.angle_alpha   90.00
_cell.angle_beta   90.00
_cell.angle_gamma   90.00
#
_symmetry.space_group_name_H-M   'P 1'
#
loop_
_entity.id
_entity.type
_entity.pdbx_description
1 polymer ?
#
loop_
_entity_poly.entity_id
_entity_poly.type
_entity_poly.pdbx_seq_one_letter_code
_entity_poly.pdbx_strand_id
1 'polypeptide(L)'
;SLGIFNKEFPRYEYQKRRWKRAGKNNTALAMQIEAMLQGLANASFFAMPAFIIATNTSNPKELGLQVVILEIIGIAIWFSAFIMESVADMQKLSFLREMKRLGKKNQVCNVGLWKYSRHPNYFAEWMVWNGVIIASIPSWIMLYEKEALIVWLLLGLGLLFMSRLMYTTLVYHTGAVPSEYYSAQKRPDYKTYQKTTNIFFPGPKKS
;
A
#
# COMPACT_ATOMS: atom_id res chain seq x y z
N SER A 1 4.49 -32.10 10.17
CA SER A 1 5.10 -30.75 10.12
C SER A 1 4.66 -30.05 8.86
N LEU A 2 3.88 -29.00 9.03
CA LEU A 2 3.36 -28.17 7.94
C LEU A 2 4.57 -27.48 7.27
N GLY A 3 4.99 -27.97 6.10
CA GLY A 3 6.10 -27.44 5.30
C GLY A 3 5.90 -26.01 4.73
N ILE A 4 4.96 -25.27 5.31
CA ILE A 4 4.61 -23.90 4.93
C ILE A 4 5.72 -22.91 5.31
N PHE A 5 6.56 -23.23 6.31
CA PHE A 5 7.59 -22.34 6.85
C PHE A 5 9.02 -22.64 6.38
N ASN A 6 9.21 -23.60 5.48
CA ASN A 6 10.56 -24.01 5.04
C ASN A 6 11.19 -23.14 3.95
N LYS A 7 10.49 -22.15 3.41
CA LYS A 7 11.07 -21.18 2.46
C LYS A 7 10.75 -19.76 2.89
N GLU A 8 11.78 -19.02 3.18
CA GLU A 8 11.66 -17.58 3.46
C GLU A 8 11.13 -16.84 2.23
N PHE A 9 10.24 -15.89 2.44
CA PHE A 9 9.72 -15.09 1.34
C PHE A 9 10.83 -14.25 0.69
N PRO A 10 10.87 -14.13 -0.64
CA PRO A 10 11.92 -13.40 -1.36
C PRO A 10 12.17 -11.97 -0.86
N ARG A 11 11.12 -11.29 -0.37
CA ARG A 11 11.22 -9.94 0.22
C ARG A 11 12.14 -9.91 1.45
N TYR A 12 12.10 -10.93 2.31
CA TYR A 12 12.95 -11.01 3.50
C TYR A 12 14.41 -11.33 3.14
N GLU A 13 14.64 -12.18 2.13
CA GLU A 13 16.00 -12.40 1.61
C GLU A 13 16.61 -11.10 1.05
N TYR A 14 15.82 -10.33 0.30
CA TYR A 14 16.25 -9.02 -0.22
C TYR A 14 16.62 -8.08 0.92
N GLN A 15 15.76 -7.98 1.94
CA GLN A 15 15.98 -7.13 3.09
C GLN A 15 17.24 -7.54 3.88
N LYS A 16 17.44 -8.84 4.12
CA LYS A 16 18.65 -9.37 4.77
C LYS A 16 19.92 -9.03 3.98
N ARG A 17 19.90 -9.14 2.66
CA ARG A 17 21.03 -8.74 1.81
C ARG A 17 21.31 -7.23 1.89
N ARG A 18 20.27 -6.40 1.93
CA ARG A 18 20.38 -4.96 2.13
C ARG A 18 21.02 -4.62 3.48
N TRP A 19 20.57 -5.26 4.55
CA TRP A 19 21.13 -5.06 5.90
C TRP A 19 22.59 -5.50 6.00
N LYS A 20 22.95 -6.65 5.43
CA LYS A 20 24.35 -7.11 5.38
C LYS A 20 25.24 -6.12 4.64
N ARG A 21 24.79 -5.57 3.51
CA ARG A 21 25.53 -4.51 2.79
C ARG A 21 25.66 -3.23 3.60
N ALA A 22 24.73 -2.94 4.48
CA ALA A 22 24.76 -1.80 5.39
C ALA A 22 25.53 -2.10 6.72
N GLY A 23 26.27 -3.22 6.78
CA GLY A 23 27.10 -3.58 7.94
C GLY A 23 26.32 -4.14 9.14
N LYS A 24 25.04 -4.45 8.99
CA LYS A 24 24.23 -5.05 10.06
C LYS A 24 24.44 -6.57 10.10
N ASN A 25 25.30 -7.04 10.99
CA ASN A 25 25.67 -8.46 11.08
C ASN A 25 24.53 -9.33 11.69
N ASN A 26 23.79 -8.80 12.66
CA ASN A 26 22.67 -9.51 13.27
C ASN A 26 21.36 -9.21 12.53
N THR A 27 21.08 -10.00 11.49
CA THR A 27 19.86 -9.82 10.65
C THR A 27 18.57 -10.23 11.38
N ALA A 28 18.63 -11.08 12.40
CA ALA A 28 17.47 -11.46 13.22
C ALA A 28 17.01 -10.28 14.08
N LEU A 29 17.95 -9.63 14.76
CA LEU A 29 17.67 -8.43 15.56
C LEU A 29 17.19 -7.29 14.66
N ALA A 30 17.79 -7.09 13.49
CA ALA A 30 17.36 -6.08 12.54
C ALA A 30 15.91 -6.32 12.07
N MET A 31 15.51 -7.58 11.87
CA MET A 31 14.13 -7.95 11.50
C MET A 31 13.15 -7.69 12.65
N GLN A 32 13.51 -7.99 13.90
CA GLN A 32 12.67 -7.71 15.06
C GLN A 32 12.46 -6.21 15.24
N ILE A 33 13.52 -5.42 15.16
CA ILE A 33 13.44 -3.94 15.23
C ILE A 33 12.53 -3.40 14.12
N GLU A 34 12.68 -3.88 12.88
CA GLU A 34 11.82 -3.45 11.77
C GLU A 34 10.36 -3.82 11.99
N ALA A 35 10.07 -5.03 12.48
CA ALA A 35 8.71 -5.46 12.80
C ALA A 35 8.10 -4.61 13.93
N MET A 36 8.87 -4.28 14.96
CA MET A 36 8.43 -3.38 16.05
C MET A 36 8.16 -1.97 15.53
N LEU A 37 9.06 -1.42 14.71
CA LEU A 37 8.86 -0.09 14.12
C LEU A 37 7.63 -0.03 13.20
N GLN A 38 7.40 -1.08 12.40
CA GLN A 38 6.18 -1.20 11.60
C GLN A 38 4.93 -1.30 12.47
N GLY A 39 4.97 -2.10 13.54
CA GLY A 39 3.87 -2.22 14.51
C GLY A 39 3.54 -0.88 15.18
N LEU A 40 4.57 -0.15 15.64
CA LEU A 40 4.40 1.18 16.21
C LEU A 40 3.87 2.20 15.19
N ALA A 41 4.39 2.18 13.96
CA ALA A 41 3.89 3.03 12.90
C ALA A 41 2.40 2.75 12.58
N ASN A 42 2.02 1.46 12.53
CA ASN A 42 0.64 1.06 12.32
C ASN A 42 -0.26 1.53 13.48
N ALA A 43 0.16 1.35 14.72
CA ALA A 43 -0.61 1.71 15.90
C ALA A 43 -0.73 3.22 16.11
N SER A 44 0.25 4.01 15.68
CA SER A 44 0.27 5.47 15.86
C SER A 44 -0.20 6.22 14.61
N PHE A 45 0.49 6.06 13.49
CA PHE A 45 0.18 6.84 12.29
C PHE A 45 -1.03 6.31 11.52
N PHE A 46 -1.13 5.00 11.32
CA PHE A 46 -2.21 4.43 10.50
C PHE A 46 -3.55 4.39 11.24
N ALA A 47 -3.54 4.42 12.58
CA ALA A 47 -4.76 4.59 13.36
C ALA A 47 -5.24 6.05 13.43
N MET A 48 -4.40 7.04 13.09
CA MET A 48 -4.70 8.47 13.25
C MET A 48 -5.98 8.90 12.54
N PRO A 49 -6.30 8.54 11.27
CA PRO A 49 -7.56 8.93 10.65
C PRO A 49 -8.77 8.38 11.40
N ALA A 50 -8.69 7.15 11.90
CA ALA A 50 -9.76 6.54 12.68
C ALA A 50 -9.97 7.28 14.03
N PHE A 51 -8.88 7.67 14.69
CA PHE A 51 -8.96 8.50 15.90
C PHE A 51 -9.58 9.88 15.62
N ILE A 52 -9.20 10.54 14.54
CA ILE A 52 -9.78 11.81 14.13
C ILE A 52 -11.29 11.67 13.91
N ILE A 53 -11.73 10.63 13.23
CA ILE A 53 -13.16 10.35 13.03
C ILE A 53 -13.85 10.08 14.38
N ALA A 54 -13.24 9.27 15.25
CA ALA A 54 -13.79 8.90 16.54
C ALA A 54 -13.91 10.09 17.53
N THR A 55 -13.06 11.12 17.38
CA THR A 55 -13.14 12.36 18.20
C THR A 55 -14.26 13.30 17.76
N ASN A 56 -14.85 13.07 16.58
CA ASN A 56 -15.97 13.86 16.11
C ASN A 56 -17.27 13.43 16.80
N THR A 57 -17.63 14.13 17.86
CA THR A 57 -18.87 13.92 18.64
C THR A 57 -20.06 14.69 18.09
N SER A 58 -19.93 15.35 16.96
CA SER A 58 -20.98 16.19 16.38
C SER A 58 -22.13 15.32 15.84
N ASN A 59 -23.35 15.78 16.06
CA ASN A 59 -24.52 15.09 15.54
C ASN A 59 -24.50 15.16 13.99
N PRO A 60 -24.66 14.05 13.27
CA PRO A 60 -24.69 14.06 11.81
C PRO A 60 -25.73 15.02 11.20
N LYS A 61 -26.79 15.35 11.93
CA LYS A 61 -27.81 16.32 11.50
C LYS A 61 -27.33 17.78 11.52
N GLU A 62 -26.31 18.07 12.31
CA GLU A 62 -25.69 19.40 12.44
C GLU A 62 -24.53 19.60 11.45
N LEU A 63 -24.06 18.50 10.86
CA LEU A 63 -23.02 18.50 9.85
C LEU A 63 -23.58 19.05 8.53
N GLY A 64 -22.96 20.10 8.00
CA GLY A 64 -23.33 20.63 6.68
C GLY A 64 -23.21 19.54 5.59
N LEU A 65 -24.03 19.61 4.56
CA LEU A 65 -24.06 18.65 3.47
C LEU A 65 -22.67 18.38 2.85
N GLN A 66 -21.82 19.39 2.77
CA GLN A 66 -20.45 19.29 2.22
C GLN A 66 -19.55 18.34 3.03
N VAL A 67 -19.71 18.31 4.34
CA VAL A 67 -18.97 17.45 5.27
C VAL A 67 -19.35 15.98 5.01
N VAL A 68 -20.65 15.72 4.96
CA VAL A 68 -21.19 14.36 4.70
C VAL A 68 -20.78 13.85 3.32
N ILE A 69 -20.80 14.72 2.29
CA ILE A 69 -20.39 14.35 0.93
C ILE A 69 -18.90 13.92 0.91
N LEU A 70 -18.02 14.63 1.60
CA LEU A 70 -16.59 14.31 1.60
C LEU A 70 -16.30 12.99 2.33
N GLU A 71 -17.01 12.70 3.42
CA GLU A 71 -16.93 11.39 4.10
C GLU A 71 -17.40 10.27 3.17
N ILE A 72 -18.53 10.44 2.48
CA ILE A 72 -19.04 9.46 1.52
C ILE A 72 -18.05 9.24 0.37
N ILE A 73 -17.44 10.30 -0.16
CA ILE A 73 -16.41 10.19 -1.21
C ILE A 73 -15.22 9.37 -0.69
N GLY A 74 -14.73 9.66 0.51
CA GLY A 74 -13.64 8.91 1.12
C GLY A 74 -13.95 7.42 1.28
N ILE A 75 -15.15 7.09 1.78
CA ILE A 75 -15.63 5.71 1.92
C ILE A 75 -15.80 5.04 0.55
N ALA A 76 -16.33 5.74 -0.44
CA ALA A 76 -16.49 5.21 -1.80
C ALA A 76 -15.13 4.90 -2.45
N ILE A 77 -14.13 5.78 -2.28
CA ILE A 77 -12.76 5.54 -2.72
C ILE A 77 -12.18 4.32 -2.02
N TRP A 78 -12.30 4.25 -0.70
CA TRP A 78 -11.84 3.12 0.11
C TRP A 78 -12.41 1.80 -0.39
N PHE A 79 -13.73 1.73 -0.55
CA PHE A 79 -14.44 0.52 -0.97
C PHE A 79 -14.07 0.10 -2.40
N SER A 80 -14.03 1.06 -3.34
CA SER A 80 -13.63 0.82 -4.72
C SER A 80 -12.19 0.34 -4.84
N ALA A 81 -11.30 0.93 -4.05
CA ALA A 81 -9.89 0.53 -3.98
C ALA A 81 -9.72 -0.87 -3.40
N PHE A 82 -10.44 -1.22 -2.35
CA PHE A 82 -10.45 -2.57 -1.76
C PHE A 82 -10.91 -3.63 -2.76
N ILE A 83 -11.96 -3.34 -3.55
CA ILE A 83 -12.39 -4.21 -4.64
C ILE A 83 -11.30 -4.33 -5.71
N MET A 84 -10.70 -3.20 -6.12
CA MET A 84 -9.64 -3.19 -7.12
C MET A 84 -8.43 -4.01 -6.69
N GLU A 85 -8.01 -3.93 -5.43
CA GLU A 85 -6.92 -4.73 -4.85
C GLU A 85 -7.25 -6.22 -4.94
N SER A 86 -8.44 -6.60 -4.47
CA SER A 86 -8.92 -7.99 -4.51
C SER A 86 -8.97 -8.54 -5.93
N VAL A 87 -9.46 -7.75 -6.89
CA VAL A 87 -9.51 -8.12 -8.31
C VAL A 87 -8.10 -8.28 -8.89
N ALA A 88 -7.18 -7.36 -8.57
CA ALA A 88 -5.79 -7.44 -9.03
C ALA A 88 -5.11 -8.73 -8.54
N ASP A 89 -5.28 -9.07 -7.26
CA ASP A 89 -4.69 -10.27 -6.68
C ASP A 89 -5.33 -11.54 -7.25
N MET A 90 -6.64 -11.58 -7.44
CA MET A 90 -7.32 -12.70 -8.10
C MET A 90 -6.85 -12.89 -9.55
N GLN A 91 -6.66 -11.82 -10.32
CA GLN A 91 -6.13 -11.89 -11.67
C GLN A 91 -4.72 -12.47 -11.68
N LYS A 92 -3.86 -12.04 -10.75
CA LYS A 92 -2.51 -12.59 -10.59
C LYS A 92 -2.52 -14.07 -10.25
N LEU A 93 -3.34 -14.44 -9.27
CA LEU A 93 -3.44 -15.82 -8.81
C LEU A 93 -3.97 -16.74 -9.91
N SER A 94 -5.01 -16.33 -10.62
CA SER A 94 -5.59 -17.08 -11.75
C SER A 94 -4.58 -17.25 -12.88
N PHE A 95 -3.86 -16.19 -13.24
CA PHE A 95 -2.78 -16.26 -14.22
C PHE A 95 -1.69 -17.27 -13.80
N LEU A 96 -1.23 -17.24 -12.55
CA LEU A 96 -0.21 -18.14 -12.06
C LEU A 96 -0.68 -19.61 -12.05
N ARG A 97 -1.93 -19.86 -11.69
CA ARG A 97 -2.55 -21.19 -11.73
C ARG A 97 -2.61 -21.72 -13.16
N GLU A 98 -3.01 -20.88 -14.11
CA GLU A 98 -3.10 -21.26 -15.52
C GLU A 98 -1.71 -21.53 -16.11
N MET A 99 -0.72 -20.71 -15.85
CA MET A 99 0.66 -20.95 -16.30
C MET A 99 1.22 -22.25 -15.71
N LYS A 100 0.90 -22.57 -14.46
CA LYS A 100 1.28 -23.84 -13.83
C LYS A 100 0.60 -25.03 -14.53
N ARG A 101 -0.69 -24.92 -14.86
CA ARG A 101 -1.47 -25.95 -15.58
C ARG A 101 -0.88 -26.23 -16.96
N LEU A 102 -0.42 -25.18 -17.65
CA LEU A 102 0.21 -25.26 -18.98
C LEU A 102 1.69 -25.68 -18.94
N GLY A 103 2.28 -25.95 -17.75
CA GLY A 103 3.70 -26.25 -17.61
C GLY A 103 4.64 -25.07 -17.91
N LYS A 104 4.10 -23.86 -18.12
CA LYS A 104 4.88 -22.66 -18.45
C LYS A 104 5.44 -22.03 -17.17
N LYS A 105 6.76 -21.90 -17.09
CA LYS A 105 7.46 -21.27 -15.96
C LYS A 105 7.89 -19.84 -16.32
N ASN A 106 8.05 -19.01 -15.31
CA ASN A 106 8.64 -17.68 -15.42
C ASN A 106 7.92 -16.70 -16.38
N GLN A 107 6.62 -16.86 -16.53
CA GLN A 107 5.81 -15.96 -17.37
C GLN A 107 5.53 -14.63 -16.65
N VAL A 108 5.41 -13.56 -17.43
CA VAL A 108 5.04 -12.22 -16.94
C VAL A 108 3.53 -12.10 -16.91
N CYS A 109 2.97 -11.73 -15.76
CA CYS A 109 1.55 -11.44 -15.63
C CYS A 109 1.25 -10.08 -16.25
N ASN A 110 0.70 -10.08 -17.46
CA ASN A 110 0.31 -8.87 -18.19
C ASN A 110 -1.15 -9.03 -18.66
N VAL A 111 -2.07 -9.24 -17.68
CA VAL A 111 -3.50 -9.45 -17.92
C VAL A 111 -4.34 -8.50 -17.06
N GLY A 112 -5.54 -8.15 -17.50
CA GLY A 112 -6.45 -7.29 -16.76
C GLY A 112 -5.78 -5.99 -16.28
N LEU A 113 -5.85 -5.70 -14.99
CA LEU A 113 -5.24 -4.52 -14.36
C LEU A 113 -3.72 -4.47 -14.49
N TRP A 114 -3.07 -5.65 -14.59
CA TRP A 114 -1.61 -5.77 -14.77
C TRP A 114 -1.11 -5.30 -16.16
N LYS A 115 -2.01 -4.98 -17.08
CA LYS A 115 -1.68 -4.31 -18.35
C LYS A 115 -1.39 -2.82 -18.18
N TYR A 116 -1.98 -2.19 -17.16
CA TYR A 116 -1.93 -0.74 -16.94
C TYR A 116 -0.95 -0.34 -15.84
N SER A 117 -0.70 -1.24 -14.89
CA SER A 117 0.30 -1.07 -13.84
C SER A 117 0.98 -2.41 -13.56
N ARG A 118 2.27 -2.37 -13.23
CA ARG A 118 3.00 -3.57 -12.79
C ARG A 118 2.68 -3.99 -11.36
N HIS A 119 2.10 -3.07 -10.58
CA HIS A 119 1.68 -3.28 -9.19
C HIS A 119 0.31 -2.65 -8.92
N PRO A 120 -0.75 -3.09 -9.64
CA PRO A 120 -2.09 -2.49 -9.48
C PRO A 120 -2.68 -2.74 -8.10
N ASN A 121 -2.32 -3.84 -7.42
CA ASN A 121 -2.69 -4.14 -6.06
C ASN A 121 -2.07 -3.15 -5.06
N TYR A 122 -0.77 -2.81 -5.19
CA TYR A 122 -0.14 -1.82 -4.32
C TYR A 122 -0.68 -0.40 -4.56
N PHE A 123 -1.01 -0.06 -5.80
CA PHE A 123 -1.72 1.19 -6.08
C PHE A 123 -3.09 1.22 -5.39
N ALA A 124 -3.83 0.14 -5.47
CA ALA A 124 -5.13 0.01 -4.82
C ALA A 124 -5.00 0.06 -3.29
N GLU A 125 -4.04 -0.63 -2.69
CA GLU A 125 -3.73 -0.55 -1.26
C GLU A 125 -3.41 0.89 -0.83
N TRP A 126 -2.63 1.63 -1.62
CA TRP A 126 -2.38 3.05 -1.35
C TRP A 126 -3.67 3.88 -1.41
N MET A 127 -4.57 3.60 -2.35
CA MET A 127 -5.87 4.27 -2.47
C MET A 127 -6.83 3.90 -1.32
N VAL A 128 -6.78 2.68 -0.77
CA VAL A 128 -7.50 2.30 0.45
C VAL A 128 -7.14 3.25 1.60
N TRP A 129 -5.86 3.49 1.84
CA TRP A 129 -5.42 4.42 2.88
C TRP A 129 -5.80 5.87 2.58
N ASN A 130 -5.69 6.32 1.32
CA ASN A 130 -6.14 7.66 0.94
C ASN A 130 -7.65 7.84 1.10
N GLY A 131 -8.45 6.80 0.85
CA GLY A 131 -9.89 6.82 1.10
C GLY A 131 -10.22 7.11 2.56
N VAL A 132 -9.54 6.44 3.50
CA VAL A 132 -9.71 6.68 4.95
C VAL A 132 -9.22 8.07 5.35
N ILE A 133 -8.10 8.54 4.79
CA ILE A 133 -7.61 9.90 5.02
C ILE A 133 -8.66 10.93 4.56
N ILE A 134 -9.19 10.78 3.35
CA ILE A 134 -10.21 11.69 2.80
C ILE A 134 -11.47 11.69 3.68
N ALA A 135 -11.92 10.50 4.13
CA ALA A 135 -13.06 10.38 5.03
C ALA A 135 -12.81 11.06 6.40
N SER A 136 -11.56 11.19 6.84
CA SER A 136 -11.22 11.86 8.11
C SER A 136 -11.11 13.38 8.00
N ILE A 137 -11.00 13.94 6.79
CA ILE A 137 -10.81 15.39 6.59
C ILE A 137 -11.93 16.24 7.23
N PRO A 138 -13.23 15.90 7.09
CA PRO A 138 -14.28 16.67 7.71
C PRO A 138 -14.13 16.75 9.24
N SER A 139 -13.88 15.60 9.88
CA SER A 139 -13.67 15.53 11.32
C SER A 139 -12.40 16.34 11.73
N TRP A 140 -11.33 16.28 10.95
CA TRP A 140 -10.13 17.08 11.17
C TRP A 140 -10.42 18.58 11.07
N ILE A 141 -11.24 19.05 10.10
CA ILE A 141 -11.62 20.45 9.96
C ILE A 141 -12.38 20.91 11.22
N MET A 142 -13.30 20.08 11.73
CA MET A 142 -14.09 20.42 12.93
C MET A 142 -13.25 20.50 14.21
N LEU A 143 -12.12 19.82 14.27
CA LEU A 143 -11.17 19.93 15.39
C LEU A 143 -10.52 21.30 15.49
N TYR A 144 -10.58 22.14 14.45
CA TYR A 144 -10.04 23.51 14.48
C TYR A 144 -10.63 24.38 15.59
N GLU A 145 -11.90 24.20 15.91
CA GLU A 145 -12.59 24.93 16.97
C GLU A 145 -12.39 24.33 18.38
N LYS A 146 -11.95 23.07 18.44
CA LYS A 146 -11.86 22.29 19.69
C LYS A 146 -10.44 22.13 20.20
N GLU A 147 -9.46 22.20 19.33
CA GLU A 147 -8.07 21.90 19.64
C GLU A 147 -7.17 23.11 19.47
N ALA A 148 -6.01 23.10 20.15
CA ALA A 148 -4.98 24.12 19.92
C ALA A 148 -4.51 24.08 18.45
N LEU A 149 -4.29 25.26 17.87
CA LEU A 149 -3.87 25.40 16.46
C LEU A 149 -2.68 24.48 16.10
N ILE A 150 -1.71 24.34 17.00
CA ILE A 150 -0.54 23.49 16.76
C ILE A 150 -0.93 22.01 16.65
N VAL A 151 -1.87 21.53 17.46
CA VAL A 151 -2.36 20.15 17.42
C VAL A 151 -3.10 19.91 16.12
N TRP A 152 -3.99 20.81 15.74
CA TRP A 152 -4.72 20.75 14.48
C TRP A 152 -3.80 20.72 13.26
N LEU A 153 -2.77 21.58 13.22
CA LEU A 153 -1.76 21.58 12.16
C LEU A 153 -0.97 20.27 12.11
N LEU A 154 -0.53 19.76 13.26
CA LEU A 154 0.22 18.49 13.34
C LEU A 154 -0.61 17.31 12.86
N LEU A 155 -1.91 17.26 13.18
CA LEU A 155 -2.81 16.22 12.66
C LEU A 155 -2.94 16.32 11.14
N GLY A 156 -3.15 17.50 10.57
CA GLY A 156 -3.24 17.69 9.13
C GLY A 156 -1.95 17.30 8.39
N LEU A 157 -0.79 17.73 8.89
CA LEU A 157 0.51 17.33 8.38
C LEU A 157 0.72 15.81 8.50
N GLY A 158 0.26 15.21 9.60
CA GLY A 158 0.30 13.77 9.82
C GLY A 158 -0.50 12.99 8.79
N LEU A 159 -1.71 13.44 8.41
CA LEU A 159 -2.52 12.85 7.35
C LEU A 159 -1.78 12.86 6.00
N LEU A 160 -1.18 14.00 5.64
CA LEU A 160 -0.38 14.12 4.41
C LEU A 160 0.87 13.22 4.45
N PHE A 161 1.57 13.23 5.59
CA PHE A 161 2.74 12.40 5.80
C PHE A 161 2.41 10.91 5.70
N MET A 162 1.27 10.47 6.23
CA MET A 162 0.79 9.10 6.16
C MET A 162 0.61 8.64 4.71
N SER A 163 -0.08 9.44 3.86
CA SER A 163 -0.22 9.12 2.43
C SER A 163 1.15 8.97 1.75
N ARG A 164 2.08 9.89 2.03
CA ARG A 164 3.44 9.85 1.49
C ARG A 164 4.24 8.67 2.00
N LEU A 165 4.14 8.34 3.28
CA LEU A 165 4.81 7.20 3.91
C LEU A 165 4.33 5.88 3.30
N MET A 166 3.02 5.70 3.12
CA MET A 166 2.46 4.52 2.45
C MET A 166 2.96 4.38 1.02
N TYR A 167 2.94 5.47 0.24
CA TYR A 167 3.48 5.46 -1.12
C TYR A 167 4.95 5.00 -1.15
N THR A 168 5.80 5.59 -0.30
CA THR A 168 7.23 5.24 -0.27
C THR A 168 7.46 3.81 0.17
N THR A 169 6.67 3.32 1.12
CA THR A 169 6.75 1.94 1.61
C THR A 169 6.34 0.95 0.52
N LEU A 170 5.20 1.17 -0.13
CA LEU A 170 4.68 0.29 -1.18
C LEU A 170 5.50 0.33 -2.48
N VAL A 171 6.19 1.42 -2.76
CA VAL A 171 7.02 1.49 -3.97
C VAL A 171 8.46 1.06 -3.69
N TYR A 172 9.11 1.64 -2.68
CA TYR A 172 10.57 1.55 -2.54
C TYR A 172 11.05 0.60 -1.45
N HIS A 173 10.29 0.41 -0.35
CA HIS A 173 10.81 -0.33 0.80
C HIS A 173 10.42 -1.80 0.78
N THR A 174 9.14 -2.12 0.71
CA THR A 174 8.65 -3.50 0.80
C THR A 174 7.90 -3.99 -0.43
N GLY A 175 7.50 -3.08 -1.31
CA GLY A 175 6.57 -3.37 -2.40
C GLY A 175 7.23 -3.52 -3.78
N ALA A 176 6.95 -2.56 -4.69
CA ALA A 176 7.22 -2.69 -6.12
C ALA A 176 8.69 -2.95 -6.45
N VAL A 177 9.60 -2.06 -6.04
CA VAL A 177 11.03 -2.15 -6.39
C VAL A 177 11.67 -3.45 -5.90
N PRO A 178 11.52 -3.87 -4.62
CA PRO A 178 12.06 -5.15 -4.16
C PRO A 178 11.49 -6.37 -4.88
N SER A 179 10.18 -6.36 -5.21
CA SER A 179 9.55 -7.48 -5.91
C SER A 179 10.01 -7.60 -7.37
N GLU A 180 10.28 -6.47 -8.02
CA GLU A 180 10.78 -6.43 -9.40
C GLU A 180 12.22 -6.91 -9.52
N TYR A 181 13.04 -6.69 -8.50
CA TYR A 181 14.44 -7.13 -8.51
C TYR A 181 14.57 -8.62 -8.84
N TYR A 182 13.80 -9.47 -8.15
CA TYR A 182 13.83 -10.91 -8.41
C TYR A 182 13.04 -11.32 -9.66
N SER A 183 11.97 -10.56 -9.97
CA SER A 183 11.17 -10.83 -11.16
C SER A 183 11.97 -10.63 -12.44
N ALA A 184 12.76 -9.56 -12.51
CA ALA A 184 13.62 -9.26 -13.66
C ALA A 184 14.74 -10.29 -13.88
N GLN A 185 15.21 -10.95 -12.82
CA GLN A 185 16.21 -12.01 -12.91
C GLN A 185 15.64 -13.35 -13.39
N LYS A 186 14.38 -13.65 -13.06
CA LYS A 186 13.76 -14.94 -13.31
C LYS A 186 12.96 -14.99 -14.60
N ARG A 187 12.53 -13.85 -15.15
CA ARG A 187 11.61 -13.74 -16.27
C ARG A 187 12.27 -12.95 -17.40
N PRO A 188 12.59 -13.59 -18.55
CA PRO A 188 13.25 -12.92 -19.67
C PRO A 188 12.49 -11.68 -20.16
N ASP A 189 11.16 -11.78 -20.29
CA ASP A 189 10.31 -10.72 -20.84
C ASP A 189 9.99 -9.61 -19.83
N TYR A 190 10.48 -9.72 -18.57
CA TYR A 190 10.14 -8.74 -17.54
C TYR A 190 10.72 -7.36 -17.83
N LYS A 191 11.90 -7.28 -18.45
CA LYS A 191 12.53 -6.02 -18.85
C LYS A 191 11.68 -5.28 -19.89
N THR A 192 11.09 -6.00 -20.85
CA THR A 192 10.16 -5.43 -21.84
C THR A 192 8.89 -4.93 -21.15
N TYR A 193 8.35 -5.69 -20.22
CA TYR A 193 7.20 -5.28 -19.41
C TYR A 193 7.49 -4.02 -18.58
N GLN A 194 8.70 -3.90 -18.02
CA GLN A 194 9.13 -2.68 -17.32
C GLN A 194 9.19 -1.45 -18.20
N LYS A 195 9.59 -1.61 -19.47
CA LYS A 195 9.64 -0.49 -20.43
C LYS A 195 8.24 -0.01 -20.84
N THR A 196 7.32 -0.92 -21.06
CA THR A 196 6.01 -0.64 -21.65
C THR A 196 4.89 -0.38 -20.64
N THR A 197 5.08 -0.71 -19.36
CA THR A 197 4.04 -0.62 -18.34
C THR A 197 4.52 0.20 -17.14
N ASN A 198 3.64 1.06 -16.61
CA ASN A 198 3.95 1.90 -15.46
C ASN A 198 4.20 1.04 -14.20
N ILE A 199 5.10 1.51 -13.32
CA ILE A 199 5.44 0.77 -12.10
C ILE A 199 4.27 0.75 -11.10
N PHE A 200 3.57 1.87 -10.91
CA PHE A 200 2.63 2.06 -9.81
C PHE A 200 1.30 2.65 -10.30
N PHE A 201 1.28 3.88 -10.78
CA PHE A 201 0.07 4.53 -11.26
C PHE A 201 -0.43 3.85 -12.54
N PRO A 202 -1.70 3.35 -12.56
CA PRO A 202 -2.29 2.79 -13.77
C PRO A 202 -2.34 3.84 -14.88
N GLY A 203 -1.95 3.42 -16.09
CA GLY A 203 -1.93 4.32 -17.25
C GLY A 203 -1.78 3.54 -18.55
N PRO A 204 -1.91 4.20 -19.71
CA PRO A 204 -1.73 3.57 -21.00
C PRO A 204 -0.32 3.00 -21.13
N LYS A 205 -0.16 2.02 -22.03
CA LYS A 205 1.17 1.49 -22.34
C LYS A 205 2.05 2.60 -22.88
N LYS A 206 3.29 2.60 -22.45
CA LYS A 206 4.32 3.49 -23.00
C LYS A 206 4.72 2.98 -24.37
N SER A 207 4.83 3.88 -25.30
CA SER A 207 5.40 3.65 -26.63
C SER A 207 6.91 3.39 -26.54
#